data_3e6f16e28109ac6cb6bca4b8989333dc
#
_entry.id   3e6f16e28109ac6cb6bca4b8989333dc
#
_cell.length_a   1.000
_cell.length_b   1.000
_cell.length_c   1.000
_cell.angle_alpha   90.00
_cell.angle_beta   90.00
_cell.angle_gamma   90.00
#
_symmetry.space_group_name_H-M   'P 1'
#
loop_
_entity.id
_entity.type
_entity.pdbx_description
1 polymer ?
#
loop_
_entity_poly.entity_id
_entity_poly.type
_entity_poly.pdbx_seq_one_letter_code
_entity_poly.pdbx_strand_id
1 'polypeptide(L)'
;MPSSLVGLDRTALKQVFADIGIPEKEQNMRVRQIWSWLYVHGVQDIDKMTTLSGTLRDQLAERHTLDRLSVSEKKISEDGTRKYLFKLHDGHEIETVYIPETDRGTLCISSQVGCTLNCTFCHTGTMRLVRNLEPHEIVGQLVAVRDDLEDWENNESKRAVSNIVMMGMGEPLYNTDHVITALNVMSDGDGTALSKRRITLSTSGVVPDIARVGNATGVMLAISLHAVRDDLRNELVPLNKKYPIEELLDACRAYPGLSNARRITFEYVMLKDVNDSDADARELVRVLSGIPAKINLIPFNPWPGSPYECSSRNR
;
A
#
# COMPACT_ATOMS: atom_id res chain seq x y z
N MET A 1 18.60 2.39 -19.13
CA MET A 1 18.86 3.07 -17.86
C MET A 1 19.13 2.00 -16.81
N PRO A 2 20.01 2.23 -15.84
CA PRO A 2 20.20 1.30 -14.73
C PRO A 2 18.88 1.03 -14.00
N SER A 3 18.66 -0.21 -13.55
CA SER A 3 17.45 -0.59 -12.82
C SER A 3 17.65 -0.46 -11.31
N SER A 4 16.59 -0.11 -10.56
CA SER A 4 16.68 -0.01 -9.11
C SER A 4 16.80 -1.39 -8.46
N LEU A 5 17.67 -1.54 -7.46
CA LEU A 5 17.70 -2.71 -6.56
C LEU A 5 16.62 -2.62 -5.47
N VAL A 6 16.11 -1.42 -5.19
CA VAL A 6 15.00 -1.23 -4.25
C VAL A 6 13.74 -1.87 -4.82
N GLY A 7 12.98 -2.58 -4.02
CA GLY A 7 11.73 -3.24 -4.43
C GLY A 7 11.90 -4.59 -5.12
N LEU A 8 13.11 -5.01 -5.46
CA LEU A 8 13.37 -6.37 -5.89
C LEU A 8 13.19 -7.34 -4.71
N ASP A 9 12.48 -8.43 -4.94
CA ASP A 9 12.41 -9.52 -3.97
C ASP A 9 13.72 -10.35 -3.97
N ARG A 10 13.82 -11.31 -3.05
CA ARG A 10 15.03 -12.13 -2.92
C ARG A 10 15.32 -12.96 -4.17
N THR A 11 14.29 -13.38 -4.90
CA THR A 11 14.42 -14.15 -6.14
C THR A 11 14.99 -13.28 -7.26
N ALA A 12 14.45 -12.08 -7.41
CA ALA A 12 14.94 -11.11 -8.38
C ALA A 12 16.38 -10.67 -8.07
N LEU A 13 16.71 -10.43 -6.79
CA LEU A 13 18.10 -10.14 -6.38
C LEU A 13 19.04 -11.32 -6.65
N LYS A 14 18.57 -12.56 -6.46
CA LYS A 14 19.38 -13.74 -6.81
C LYS A 14 19.67 -13.78 -8.31
N GLN A 15 18.70 -13.43 -9.15
CA GLN A 15 18.88 -13.32 -10.60
C GLN A 15 19.90 -12.25 -10.96
N VAL A 16 19.84 -11.06 -10.31
CA VAL A 16 20.86 -10.00 -10.49
C VAL A 16 22.28 -10.55 -10.27
N PHE A 17 22.48 -11.34 -9.22
CA PHE A 17 23.79 -11.94 -8.97
C PHE A 17 24.18 -13.03 -9.98
N ALA A 18 23.22 -13.80 -10.49
CA ALA A 18 23.48 -14.77 -11.56
C ALA A 18 23.93 -14.06 -12.84
N ASP A 19 23.29 -12.94 -13.20
CA ASP A 19 23.54 -12.16 -14.43
C ASP A 19 24.92 -11.48 -14.43
N ILE A 20 25.49 -11.21 -13.24
CA ILE A 20 26.85 -10.70 -13.09
C ILE A 20 27.90 -11.80 -12.81
N GLY A 21 27.50 -13.07 -12.95
CA GLY A 21 28.41 -14.21 -12.89
C GLY A 21 28.79 -14.70 -11.48
N ILE A 22 28.01 -14.35 -10.44
CA ILE A 22 28.26 -14.87 -9.09
C ILE A 22 27.84 -16.34 -9.01
N PRO A 23 28.72 -17.25 -8.53
CA PRO A 23 28.40 -18.66 -8.40
C PRO A 23 27.16 -18.92 -7.54
N GLU A 24 26.32 -19.88 -7.94
CA GLU A 24 25.03 -20.16 -7.28
C GLU A 24 25.18 -20.35 -5.75
N LYS A 25 26.22 -21.06 -5.32
CA LYS A 25 26.52 -21.31 -3.90
C LYS A 25 26.72 -20.02 -3.07
N GLU A 26 27.10 -18.91 -3.70
CA GLU A 26 27.34 -17.63 -3.05
C GLU A 26 26.15 -16.67 -3.12
N GLN A 27 25.25 -16.83 -4.09
CA GLN A 27 24.14 -15.90 -4.37
C GLN A 27 23.28 -15.65 -3.13
N ASN A 28 22.90 -16.68 -2.39
CA ASN A 28 22.06 -16.52 -1.19
C ASN A 28 22.73 -15.67 -0.10
N MET A 29 24.06 -15.76 0.04
CA MET A 29 24.83 -14.91 0.96
C MET A 29 24.83 -13.46 0.47
N ARG A 30 25.06 -13.23 -0.83
CA ARG A 30 25.07 -11.89 -1.43
C ARG A 30 23.70 -11.22 -1.35
N VAL A 31 22.62 -11.97 -1.60
CA VAL A 31 21.24 -11.49 -1.41
C VAL A 31 21.04 -11.00 0.03
N ARG A 32 21.44 -11.77 1.03
CA ARG A 32 21.32 -11.34 2.45
C ARG A 32 22.12 -10.07 2.75
N GLN A 33 23.31 -9.94 2.18
CA GLN A 33 24.14 -8.73 2.36
C GLN A 33 23.46 -7.50 1.78
N ILE A 34 23.02 -7.55 0.49
CA ILE A 34 22.29 -6.41 -0.12
C ILE A 34 20.99 -6.13 0.63
N TRP A 35 20.24 -7.18 1.01
CA TRP A 35 18.98 -7.03 1.73
C TRP A 35 19.14 -6.22 3.02
N SER A 36 20.17 -6.55 3.80
CA SER A 36 20.53 -5.81 5.02
C SER A 36 20.88 -4.35 4.72
N TRP A 37 21.70 -4.10 3.69
CA TRP A 37 22.08 -2.75 3.33
C TRP A 37 20.87 -1.90 2.88
N LEU A 38 19.97 -2.48 2.09
CA LEU A 38 18.79 -1.77 1.58
C LEU A 38 17.75 -1.51 2.66
N TYR A 39 17.37 -2.54 3.43
CA TYR A 39 16.15 -2.52 4.22
C TYR A 39 16.36 -2.43 5.73
N VAL A 40 17.60 -2.66 6.21
CA VAL A 40 18.00 -2.46 7.63
C VAL A 40 18.76 -1.16 7.79
N HIS A 41 19.76 -0.93 6.93
CA HIS A 41 20.63 0.25 7.05
C HIS A 41 20.20 1.44 6.18
N GLY A 42 19.28 1.27 5.21
CA GLY A 42 18.79 2.34 4.36
C GLY A 42 19.85 2.99 3.47
N VAL A 43 20.88 2.22 3.07
CA VAL A 43 21.98 2.79 2.32
C VAL A 43 21.52 3.34 0.97
N GLN A 44 22.06 4.50 0.59
CA GLN A 44 21.73 5.22 -0.64
C GLN A 44 22.85 5.15 -1.69
N ASP A 45 23.96 4.51 -1.36
CA ASP A 45 25.14 4.44 -2.20
C ASP A 45 25.72 3.02 -2.13
N ILE A 46 25.90 2.38 -3.30
CA ILE A 46 26.44 1.03 -3.42
C ILE A 46 27.87 0.95 -2.84
N ASP A 47 28.66 2.01 -2.95
CA ASP A 47 30.01 2.05 -2.42
C ASP A 47 30.10 1.92 -0.90
N LYS A 48 29.01 2.27 -0.20
CA LYS A 48 28.89 2.10 1.26
C LYS A 48 28.63 0.65 1.70
N MET A 49 28.30 -0.25 0.77
CA MET A 49 28.05 -1.67 1.07
C MET A 49 29.34 -2.45 1.35
N THR A 50 30.03 -2.13 2.44
CA THR A 50 31.39 -2.60 2.73
C THR A 50 31.52 -4.11 2.95
N THR A 51 30.42 -4.83 3.14
CA THR A 51 30.42 -6.31 3.19
C THR A 51 30.54 -6.95 1.81
N LEU A 52 30.41 -6.16 0.73
CA LEU A 52 30.67 -6.57 -0.65
C LEU A 52 32.09 -6.18 -1.04
N SER A 53 32.74 -6.98 -1.89
CA SER A 53 34.04 -6.60 -2.46
C SER A 53 33.91 -5.37 -3.37
N GLY A 54 35.00 -4.59 -3.51
CA GLY A 54 35.02 -3.42 -4.42
C GLY A 54 34.59 -3.79 -5.83
N THR A 55 35.18 -4.84 -6.42
CA THR A 55 34.81 -5.33 -7.76
C THR A 55 33.30 -5.65 -7.89
N LEU A 56 32.71 -6.23 -6.84
CA LEU A 56 31.27 -6.54 -6.89
C LEU A 56 30.41 -5.27 -6.79
N ARG A 57 30.83 -4.28 -6.01
CA ARG A 57 30.16 -2.97 -5.95
C ARG A 57 30.21 -2.26 -7.30
N ASP A 58 31.39 -2.26 -7.94
CA ASP A 58 31.57 -1.66 -9.28
C ASP A 58 30.64 -2.32 -10.30
N GLN A 59 30.60 -3.66 -10.35
CA GLN A 59 29.71 -4.41 -11.24
C GLN A 59 28.23 -4.13 -11.00
N LEU A 60 27.81 -3.94 -9.75
CA LEU A 60 26.43 -3.57 -9.41
C LEU A 60 26.13 -2.14 -9.84
N ALA A 61 27.04 -1.19 -9.57
CA ALA A 61 26.85 0.23 -9.90
C ALA A 61 26.79 0.51 -11.41
N GLU A 62 27.43 -0.32 -12.23
CA GLU A 62 27.35 -0.23 -13.70
C GLU A 62 25.92 -0.48 -14.24
N ARG A 63 25.12 -1.28 -13.54
CA ARG A 63 23.83 -1.79 -14.05
C ARG A 63 22.64 -1.39 -13.19
N HIS A 64 22.86 -1.01 -11.95
CA HIS A 64 21.82 -0.81 -10.94
C HIS A 64 22.01 0.49 -10.17
N THR A 65 20.90 0.98 -9.62
CA THR A 65 20.88 2.14 -8.74
C THR A 65 20.20 1.82 -7.41
N LEU A 66 20.35 2.73 -6.44
CA LEU A 66 19.61 2.75 -5.18
C LEU A 66 18.74 4.01 -5.09
N ASP A 67 18.37 4.57 -6.24
CA ASP A 67 17.70 5.85 -6.31
C ASP A 67 16.42 5.87 -5.46
N ARG A 68 16.24 7.00 -4.80
CA ARG A 68 15.04 7.33 -4.05
C ARG A 68 14.04 8.03 -4.94
N LEU A 69 12.75 7.89 -4.61
CA LEU A 69 11.73 8.71 -5.24
C LEU A 69 11.99 10.18 -4.91
N SER A 70 11.99 11.03 -5.92
CA SER A 70 12.18 12.47 -5.76
C SER A 70 10.94 13.09 -5.13
N VAL A 71 11.11 13.87 -4.06
CA VAL A 71 10.02 14.65 -3.47
C VAL A 71 9.85 15.94 -4.24
N SER A 72 8.75 16.10 -4.99
CA SER A 72 8.41 17.37 -5.67
C SER A 72 7.72 18.35 -4.75
N GLU A 73 6.91 17.86 -3.80
CA GLU A 73 6.28 18.69 -2.78
C GLU A 73 6.14 17.91 -1.46
N LYS A 74 6.33 18.60 -0.33
CA LYS A 74 6.06 18.07 1.01
C LYS A 74 5.26 19.09 1.82
N LYS A 75 4.09 18.67 2.32
CA LYS A 75 3.27 19.46 3.24
C LYS A 75 3.24 18.81 4.61
N ILE A 76 3.35 19.61 5.66
CA ILE A 76 3.28 19.15 7.05
C ILE A 76 2.14 19.89 7.74
N SER A 77 1.18 19.14 8.29
CA SER A 77 0.07 19.67 9.07
C SER A 77 0.46 19.91 10.54
N GLU A 78 -0.37 20.65 11.28
CA GLU A 78 -0.13 20.95 12.70
C GLU A 78 -0.02 19.71 13.59
N ASP A 79 -0.73 18.63 13.24
CA ASP A 79 -0.68 17.34 13.92
C ASP A 79 0.54 16.47 13.56
N GLY A 80 1.45 17.00 12.72
CA GLY A 80 2.65 16.31 12.25
C GLY A 80 2.42 15.38 11.06
N THR A 81 1.19 15.29 10.53
CA THR A 81 0.91 14.53 9.29
C THR A 81 1.72 15.12 8.14
N ARG A 82 2.42 14.26 7.39
CA ARG A 82 3.24 14.65 6.25
C ARG A 82 2.64 14.08 4.97
N LYS A 83 2.29 14.95 4.04
CA LYS A 83 1.87 14.58 2.68
C LYS A 83 3.03 14.83 1.73
N TYR A 84 3.42 13.80 1.02
CA TYR A 84 4.47 13.83 0.01
C TYR A 84 3.85 13.71 -1.38
N LEU A 85 4.35 14.49 -2.32
CA LEU A 85 4.16 14.30 -3.74
C LEU A 85 5.49 13.79 -4.30
N PHE A 86 5.52 12.54 -4.73
CA PHE A 86 6.70 11.91 -5.30
C PHE A 86 6.66 11.96 -6.81
N LYS A 87 7.73 12.45 -7.42
CA LYS A 87 7.93 12.45 -8.86
C LYS A 87 8.58 11.14 -9.30
N LEU A 88 7.98 10.48 -10.27
CA LEU A 88 8.46 9.25 -10.87
C LEU A 88 9.41 9.55 -12.06
N HIS A 89 10.12 8.53 -12.53
CA HIS A 89 11.11 8.66 -13.62
C HIS A 89 10.50 9.13 -14.95
N ASP A 90 9.22 8.86 -15.18
CA ASP A 90 8.47 9.27 -16.37
C ASP A 90 7.81 10.65 -16.24
N GLY A 91 8.07 11.34 -15.12
CA GLY A 91 7.57 12.68 -14.84
C GLY A 91 6.17 12.73 -14.19
N HIS A 92 5.49 11.59 -14.06
CA HIS A 92 4.23 11.51 -13.31
C HIS A 92 4.48 11.62 -11.80
N GLU A 93 3.40 11.92 -11.07
CA GLU A 93 3.47 12.13 -9.63
C GLU A 93 2.45 11.26 -8.89
N ILE A 94 2.84 10.82 -7.70
CA ILE A 94 1.99 10.04 -6.79
C ILE A 94 2.02 10.63 -5.39
N GLU A 95 0.92 10.47 -4.67
CA GLU A 95 0.79 10.92 -3.29
C GLU A 95 1.09 9.80 -2.30
N THR A 96 1.74 10.18 -1.21
CA THR A 96 1.99 9.32 -0.04
C THR A 96 1.76 10.16 1.21
N VAL A 97 1.11 9.57 2.23
CA VAL A 97 0.81 10.30 3.47
C VAL A 97 1.33 9.53 4.67
N TYR A 98 2.15 10.19 5.48
CA TYR A 98 2.56 9.70 6.79
C TYR A 98 1.71 10.36 7.88
N ILE A 99 1.08 9.57 8.72
CA ILE A 99 0.21 10.00 9.82
C ILE A 99 0.85 9.53 11.13
N PRO A 100 1.46 10.44 11.92
CA PRO A 100 1.97 10.12 13.24
C PRO A 100 0.83 9.98 14.24
N GLU A 101 0.92 8.99 15.12
CA GLU A 101 0.07 8.82 16.29
C GLU A 101 0.96 8.59 17.51
N THR A 102 0.41 8.65 18.72
CA THR A 102 1.18 8.55 19.97
C THR A 102 2.04 7.29 20.04
N ASP A 103 1.48 6.14 19.62
CA ASP A 103 2.13 4.83 19.76
C ASP A 103 2.47 4.17 18.41
N ARG A 104 2.19 4.85 17.30
CA ARG A 104 2.39 4.30 15.95
C ARG A 104 2.49 5.41 14.91
N GLY A 105 3.08 5.07 13.75
CA GLY A 105 3.00 5.91 12.57
C GLY A 105 2.48 5.08 11.40
N THR A 106 1.46 5.59 10.73
CA THR A 106 0.84 4.93 9.59
C THR A 106 1.25 5.59 8.29
N LEU A 107 1.76 4.80 7.36
CA LEU A 107 2.09 5.24 6.01
C LEU A 107 1.03 4.77 5.01
N CYS A 108 0.35 5.72 4.39
CA CYS A 108 -0.59 5.50 3.30
C CYS A 108 0.16 5.59 1.97
N ILE A 109 0.20 4.49 1.20
CA ILE A 109 0.95 4.39 -0.05
C ILE A 109 0.03 4.16 -1.25
N SER A 110 0.51 4.61 -2.42
CA SER A 110 -0.15 4.49 -3.71
C SER A 110 0.28 3.21 -4.44
N SER A 111 -0.59 2.70 -5.33
CA SER A 111 -0.36 1.51 -6.15
C SER A 111 -0.45 1.76 -7.66
N GLN A 112 -0.98 2.91 -8.08
CA GLN A 112 -1.12 3.31 -9.48
C GLN A 112 -0.86 4.81 -9.65
N VAL A 113 -0.52 5.23 -10.84
CA VAL A 113 -0.58 6.63 -11.28
C VAL A 113 -1.99 6.89 -11.81
N GLY A 114 -2.77 7.71 -11.10
CA GLY A 114 -4.22 7.81 -11.28
C GLY A 114 -4.96 6.61 -10.66
N CYS A 115 -6.11 6.26 -11.19
CA CYS A 115 -6.89 5.12 -10.72
C CYS A 115 -7.63 4.42 -11.87
N THR A 116 -7.68 3.08 -11.81
CA THR A 116 -8.49 2.27 -12.74
C THR A 116 -9.99 2.48 -12.50
N LEU A 117 -10.37 2.83 -11.26
CA LEU A 117 -11.76 3.01 -10.85
C LEU A 117 -12.14 4.49 -10.90
N ASN A 118 -13.43 4.73 -11.14
CA ASN A 118 -14.04 6.05 -11.19
C ASN A 118 -15.08 6.24 -10.08
N CYS A 119 -14.70 5.92 -8.83
CA CYS A 119 -15.55 6.14 -7.67
C CYS A 119 -15.94 7.61 -7.56
N THR A 120 -17.24 7.89 -7.48
CA THR A 120 -17.78 9.25 -7.66
C THR A 120 -17.48 10.21 -6.50
N PHE A 121 -17.22 9.69 -5.31
CA PHE A 121 -16.83 10.46 -4.13
C PHE A 121 -15.31 10.69 -4.01
N CYS A 122 -14.48 10.01 -4.83
CA CYS A 122 -13.03 10.02 -4.72
C CYS A 122 -12.39 10.98 -5.73
N HIS A 123 -11.54 11.91 -5.25
CA HIS A 123 -10.83 12.82 -6.15
C HIS A 123 -9.90 12.07 -7.11
N THR A 124 -9.16 11.05 -6.63
CA THR A 124 -8.33 10.20 -7.49
C THR A 124 -9.17 9.43 -8.54
N GLY A 125 -10.44 9.15 -8.23
CA GLY A 125 -11.38 8.54 -9.19
C GLY A 125 -11.70 9.43 -10.41
N THR A 126 -11.42 10.73 -10.35
CA THR A 126 -11.52 11.66 -11.51
C THR A 126 -10.29 11.62 -12.40
N MET A 127 -9.17 11.08 -11.87
CA MET A 127 -7.91 10.94 -12.60
C MET A 127 -7.94 9.64 -13.39
N ARG A 128 -7.68 9.72 -14.69
CA ARG A 128 -7.57 8.51 -15.49
C ARG A 128 -6.34 7.71 -15.08
N LEU A 129 -6.43 6.39 -15.15
CA LEU A 129 -5.27 5.53 -15.00
C LEU A 129 -4.24 5.86 -16.09
N VAL A 130 -3.02 6.12 -15.67
CA VAL A 130 -1.85 6.23 -16.56
C VAL A 130 -1.17 4.87 -16.65
N ARG A 131 -0.75 4.32 -15.49
CA ARG A 131 -0.12 3.00 -15.39
C ARG A 131 -0.12 2.46 -13.94
N ASN A 132 0.17 1.19 -13.83
CA ASN A 132 0.51 0.57 -12.56
C ASN A 132 1.89 1.04 -12.06
N LEU A 133 2.05 1.11 -10.75
CA LEU A 133 3.37 1.30 -10.14
C LEU A 133 4.15 -0.01 -10.15
N GLU A 134 5.45 0.11 -10.40
CA GLU A 134 6.41 -0.98 -10.28
C GLU A 134 6.69 -1.29 -8.79
N PRO A 135 7.18 -2.50 -8.43
CA PRO A 135 7.51 -2.81 -7.04
C PRO A 135 8.49 -1.83 -6.39
N HIS A 136 9.48 -1.34 -7.16
CA HIS A 136 10.44 -0.35 -6.65
C HIS A 136 9.81 1.01 -6.35
N GLU A 137 8.76 1.41 -7.09
CA GLU A 137 8.02 2.64 -6.83
C GLU A 137 7.09 2.49 -5.62
N ILE A 138 6.49 1.30 -5.42
CA ILE A 138 5.65 1.02 -4.24
C ILE A 138 6.50 0.98 -2.97
N VAL A 139 7.59 0.19 -2.95
CA VAL A 139 8.52 0.09 -1.81
C VAL A 139 9.28 1.39 -1.61
N GLY A 140 9.60 2.08 -2.70
CA GLY A 140 10.29 3.37 -2.70
C GLY A 140 9.59 4.45 -1.88
N GLN A 141 8.26 4.45 -1.82
CA GLN A 141 7.49 5.36 -0.97
C GLN A 141 7.83 5.15 0.51
N LEU A 142 7.89 3.90 0.98
CA LEU A 142 8.29 3.58 2.35
C LEU A 142 9.73 4.00 2.62
N VAL A 143 10.64 3.66 1.72
CA VAL A 143 12.08 3.92 1.89
C VAL A 143 12.34 5.43 1.92
N ALA A 144 11.74 6.20 1.02
CA ALA A 144 11.90 7.66 0.97
C ALA A 144 11.33 8.36 2.23
N VAL A 145 10.20 7.88 2.76
CA VAL A 145 9.63 8.43 4.00
C VAL A 145 10.48 8.06 5.22
N ARG A 146 11.04 6.83 5.28
CA ARG A 146 11.98 6.45 6.33
C ARG A 146 13.25 7.31 6.31
N ASP A 147 13.76 7.66 5.12
CA ASP A 147 14.89 8.59 4.98
C ASP A 147 14.53 9.98 5.55
N ASP A 148 13.36 10.52 5.21
CA ASP A 148 12.90 11.83 5.70
C ASP A 148 12.62 11.87 7.22
N LEU A 149 12.28 10.72 7.80
CA LEU A 149 12.03 10.56 9.24
C LEU A 149 13.25 10.09 10.03
N GLU A 150 14.38 9.83 9.35
CA GLU A 150 15.59 9.20 9.93
C GLU A 150 15.27 7.86 10.65
N ASP A 151 14.31 7.09 10.12
CA ASP A 151 13.71 5.88 10.73
C ASP A 151 14.46 4.60 10.33
N TRP A 152 15.81 4.59 10.49
CA TRP A 152 16.66 3.44 10.15
C TRP A 152 17.22 2.70 11.36
N GLU A 153 16.94 3.12 12.58
CA GLU A 153 17.32 2.39 13.78
C GLU A 153 16.43 1.15 13.96
N ASN A 154 17.07 0.00 14.20
CA ASN A 154 16.39 -1.30 14.42
C ASN A 154 15.72 -1.43 15.80
N ASN A 155 15.21 -0.36 16.35
CA ASN A 155 14.46 -0.38 17.61
C ASN A 155 12.97 -0.35 17.32
N GLU A 156 12.30 -1.51 17.39
CA GLU A 156 10.86 -1.60 17.12
C GLU A 156 10.02 -0.64 17.98
N SER A 157 10.46 -0.31 19.18
CA SER A 157 9.76 0.60 20.08
C SER A 157 9.90 2.09 19.69
N LYS A 158 10.82 2.42 18.81
CA LYS A 158 11.07 3.80 18.32
C LYS A 158 10.76 3.97 16.84
N ARG A 159 10.27 2.95 16.16
CA ARG A 159 10.03 2.98 14.73
C ARG A 159 8.95 4.00 14.37
N ALA A 160 9.30 5.01 13.56
CA ALA A 160 8.35 6.03 13.13
C ALA A 160 7.28 5.44 12.20
N VAL A 161 7.67 4.65 11.20
CA VAL A 161 6.73 3.95 10.32
C VAL A 161 6.49 2.55 10.85
N SER A 162 5.40 2.35 11.56
CA SER A 162 5.02 1.05 12.15
C SER A 162 3.87 0.34 11.43
N ASN A 163 3.08 1.06 10.65
CA ASN A 163 1.92 0.55 9.92
C ASN A 163 1.95 1.02 8.46
N ILE A 164 1.46 0.16 7.56
CA ILE A 164 1.25 0.52 6.15
C ILE A 164 -0.20 0.26 5.76
N VAL A 165 -0.79 1.20 5.03
CA VAL A 165 -2.10 1.03 4.40
C VAL A 165 -1.98 1.35 2.91
N MET A 166 -2.45 0.45 2.05
CA MET A 166 -2.54 0.69 0.61
C MET A 166 -3.87 1.37 0.30
N MET A 167 -3.97 2.64 0.69
CA MET A 167 -5.19 3.47 0.58
C MET A 167 -4.89 4.80 -0.12
N GLY A 168 -3.74 4.91 -0.80
CA GLY A 168 -3.38 6.04 -1.64
C GLY A 168 -4.03 5.97 -3.01
N MET A 169 -3.33 6.42 -4.03
CA MET A 169 -3.83 6.42 -5.40
C MET A 169 -3.86 5.01 -6.00
N GLY A 170 -4.99 4.68 -6.67
CA GLY A 170 -5.17 3.44 -7.42
C GLY A 170 -5.95 2.34 -6.71
N GLU A 171 -6.30 1.31 -7.48
CA GLU A 171 -6.86 0.06 -6.99
C GLU A 171 -5.75 -1.00 -6.95
N PRO A 172 -5.30 -1.42 -5.74
CA PRO A 172 -4.16 -2.33 -5.62
C PRO A 172 -4.35 -3.68 -6.33
N LEU A 173 -5.58 -4.20 -6.37
CA LEU A 173 -5.87 -5.48 -6.99
C LEU A 173 -5.99 -5.43 -8.53
N TYR A 174 -5.83 -4.26 -9.15
CA TYR A 174 -5.52 -4.14 -10.58
C TYR A 174 -4.02 -4.04 -10.86
N ASN A 175 -3.20 -4.10 -9.80
CA ASN A 175 -1.75 -4.18 -9.84
C ASN A 175 -1.21 -5.34 -8.98
N THR A 176 -1.94 -6.45 -8.93
CA THR A 176 -1.80 -7.52 -7.93
C THR A 176 -0.39 -8.09 -7.84
N ASP A 177 0.29 -8.35 -8.95
CA ASP A 177 1.63 -8.97 -8.94
C ASP A 177 2.69 -8.04 -8.33
N HIS A 178 2.72 -6.78 -8.72
CA HIS A 178 3.64 -5.79 -8.17
C HIS A 178 3.34 -5.50 -6.70
N VAL A 179 2.05 -5.45 -6.34
CA VAL A 179 1.60 -5.27 -4.96
C VAL A 179 2.03 -6.45 -4.08
N ILE A 180 1.84 -7.70 -4.52
CA ILE A 180 2.29 -8.90 -3.79
C ILE A 180 3.81 -8.82 -3.56
N THR A 181 4.58 -8.51 -4.59
CA THR A 181 6.04 -8.38 -4.49
C THR A 181 6.41 -7.32 -3.46
N ALA A 182 5.84 -6.12 -3.54
CA ALA A 182 6.12 -5.03 -2.62
C ALA A 182 5.73 -5.37 -1.17
N LEU A 183 4.56 -5.98 -0.96
CA LEU A 183 4.10 -6.38 0.38
C LEU A 183 5.01 -7.44 1.01
N ASN A 184 5.50 -8.39 0.22
CA ASN A 184 6.45 -9.41 0.70
C ASN A 184 7.81 -8.77 1.05
N VAL A 185 8.30 -7.83 0.26
CA VAL A 185 9.53 -7.07 0.59
C VAL A 185 9.36 -6.29 1.90
N MET A 186 8.25 -5.57 2.06
CA MET A 186 7.98 -4.76 3.25
C MET A 186 7.74 -5.60 4.51
N SER A 187 7.26 -6.83 4.39
CA SER A 187 7.00 -7.73 5.53
C SER A 187 8.12 -8.73 5.82
N ASP A 188 9.20 -8.74 5.02
CA ASP A 188 10.31 -9.66 5.22
C ASP A 188 11.03 -9.40 6.55
N GLY A 189 11.15 -10.46 7.37
CA GLY A 189 11.66 -10.38 8.75
C GLY A 189 13.14 -10.01 8.88
N ASP A 190 13.96 -10.24 7.83
CA ASP A 190 15.37 -9.89 7.82
C ASP A 190 15.62 -8.47 7.24
N GLY A 191 14.57 -7.72 6.92
CA GLY A 191 14.67 -6.40 6.34
C GLY A 191 13.85 -5.37 7.09
N THR A 192 12.84 -4.82 6.43
CA THR A 192 11.91 -3.84 7.04
C THR A 192 11.15 -4.43 8.23
N ALA A 193 10.93 -5.74 8.23
CA ALA A 193 10.34 -6.51 9.33
C ALA A 193 8.99 -5.95 9.84
N LEU A 194 8.18 -5.37 8.96
CA LEU A 194 6.84 -4.94 9.32
C LEU A 194 5.93 -6.15 9.48
N SER A 195 5.29 -6.25 10.64
CA SER A 195 4.34 -7.34 10.89
C SER A 195 3.21 -7.32 9.86
N LYS A 196 2.88 -8.46 9.27
CA LYS A 196 1.75 -8.62 8.34
C LYS A 196 0.41 -8.12 8.93
N ARG A 197 0.28 -8.09 10.26
CA ARG A 197 -0.89 -7.52 10.98
C ARG A 197 -0.90 -5.99 10.98
N ARG A 198 0.21 -5.36 10.66
CA ARG A 198 0.38 -3.89 10.57
C ARG A 198 0.40 -3.40 9.13
N ILE A 199 0.17 -4.29 8.18
CA ILE A 199 0.03 -3.96 6.77
C ILE A 199 -1.41 -4.27 6.37
N THR A 200 -2.12 -3.29 5.82
CA THR A 200 -3.49 -3.43 5.34
C THR A 200 -3.55 -3.14 3.85
N LEU A 201 -3.98 -4.11 3.08
CA LEU A 201 -4.36 -3.91 1.68
C LEU A 201 -5.82 -3.51 1.64
N SER A 202 -6.12 -2.37 1.00
CA SER A 202 -7.49 -1.93 0.74
C SER A 202 -7.86 -2.20 -0.71
N THR A 203 -9.10 -2.63 -0.94
CA THR A 203 -9.65 -2.81 -2.29
C THR A 203 -11.11 -2.39 -2.34
N SER A 204 -11.53 -1.90 -3.48
CA SER A 204 -12.94 -1.66 -3.79
C SER A 204 -13.71 -2.94 -4.13
N GLY A 205 -13.01 -4.10 -4.22
CA GLY A 205 -13.62 -5.41 -4.40
C GLY A 205 -13.35 -6.07 -5.75
N VAL A 206 -12.10 -6.13 -6.18
CA VAL A 206 -11.66 -6.98 -7.31
C VAL A 206 -11.65 -8.43 -6.82
N VAL A 207 -12.83 -9.05 -6.80
CA VAL A 207 -13.12 -10.34 -6.14
C VAL A 207 -12.12 -11.46 -6.45
N PRO A 208 -11.72 -11.71 -7.71
CA PRO A 208 -10.82 -12.84 -8.03
C PRO A 208 -9.45 -12.74 -7.35
N ASP A 209 -8.96 -11.54 -7.06
CA ASP A 209 -7.62 -11.33 -6.51
C ASP A 209 -7.58 -11.22 -4.97
N ILE A 210 -8.75 -11.14 -4.30
CA ILE A 210 -8.83 -11.04 -2.84
C ILE A 210 -8.17 -12.25 -2.15
N ALA A 211 -8.59 -13.46 -2.50
CA ALA A 211 -8.00 -14.67 -1.93
C ALA A 211 -6.54 -14.87 -2.37
N ARG A 212 -6.21 -14.51 -3.60
CA ARG A 212 -4.85 -14.60 -4.15
C ARG A 212 -3.86 -13.78 -3.33
N VAL A 213 -4.15 -12.50 -3.09
CA VAL A 213 -3.26 -11.63 -2.30
C VAL A 213 -3.19 -12.08 -0.84
N GLY A 214 -4.31 -12.53 -0.26
CA GLY A 214 -4.35 -13.04 1.10
C GLY A 214 -3.44 -14.25 1.29
N ASN A 215 -3.50 -15.23 0.37
CA ASN A 215 -2.65 -16.42 0.39
C ASN A 215 -1.16 -16.09 0.18
N ALA A 216 -0.86 -15.19 -0.75
CA ALA A 216 0.51 -14.83 -1.10
C ALA A 216 1.22 -14.00 -0.02
N THR A 217 0.50 -13.16 0.71
CA THR A 217 1.09 -12.17 1.62
C THR A 217 0.71 -12.35 3.07
N GLY A 218 -0.53 -12.76 3.34
CA GLY A 218 -1.09 -12.87 4.70
C GLY A 218 -1.27 -11.53 5.42
N VAL A 219 -1.38 -10.40 4.70
CA VAL A 219 -1.65 -9.08 5.28
C VAL A 219 -3.11 -8.92 5.71
N MET A 220 -3.44 -7.81 6.36
CA MET A 220 -4.82 -7.47 6.71
C MET A 220 -5.56 -6.96 5.47
N LEU A 221 -6.88 -7.15 5.45
CA LEU A 221 -7.75 -6.71 4.36
C LEU A 221 -8.65 -5.56 4.82
N ALA A 222 -8.79 -4.54 3.99
CA ALA A 222 -9.84 -3.54 4.07
C ALA A 222 -10.67 -3.54 2.79
N ILE A 223 -11.97 -3.30 2.92
CA ILE A 223 -12.93 -3.23 1.82
C ILE A 223 -13.54 -1.84 1.77
N SER A 224 -13.36 -1.14 0.68
CA SER A 224 -14.06 0.09 0.35
C SER A 224 -15.51 -0.23 -0.01
N LEU A 225 -16.37 -0.38 1.02
CA LEU A 225 -17.77 -0.80 0.84
C LEU A 225 -18.66 0.37 0.42
N HIS A 226 -18.74 1.42 1.22
CA HIS A 226 -19.37 2.72 1.03
C HIS A 226 -20.88 2.74 0.77
N ALA A 227 -21.50 1.59 0.50
CA ALA A 227 -22.94 1.41 0.41
C ALA A 227 -23.32 -0.04 0.75
N VAL A 228 -24.58 -0.24 1.13
CA VAL A 228 -25.15 -1.53 1.55
C VAL A 228 -26.19 -2.08 0.58
N ARG A 229 -26.45 -1.35 -0.50
CA ARG A 229 -27.36 -1.73 -1.59
C ARG A 229 -26.62 -1.60 -2.92
N ASP A 230 -26.87 -2.56 -3.81
CA ASP A 230 -26.17 -2.61 -5.11
C ASP A 230 -26.51 -1.43 -6.02
N ASP A 231 -27.76 -0.94 -6.00
CA ASP A 231 -28.17 0.23 -6.76
C ASP A 231 -27.28 1.45 -6.43
N LEU A 232 -27.17 1.79 -5.15
CA LEU A 232 -26.35 2.89 -4.69
C LEU A 232 -24.85 2.61 -4.87
N ARG A 233 -24.42 1.38 -4.57
CA ARG A 233 -23.00 1.02 -4.73
C ARG A 233 -22.56 1.06 -6.20
N ASN A 234 -23.45 0.74 -7.14
CA ASN A 234 -23.19 0.86 -8.58
C ASN A 234 -22.92 2.32 -9.02
N GLU A 235 -23.45 3.30 -8.29
CA GLU A 235 -23.20 4.73 -8.53
C GLU A 235 -21.92 5.20 -7.83
N LEU A 236 -21.76 4.86 -6.55
CA LEU A 236 -20.62 5.31 -5.75
C LEU A 236 -19.31 4.59 -6.13
N VAL A 237 -19.38 3.28 -6.35
CA VAL A 237 -18.27 2.39 -6.67
C VAL A 237 -18.64 1.55 -7.88
N PRO A 238 -18.47 2.04 -9.12
CA PRO A 238 -18.95 1.39 -10.34
C PRO A 238 -18.42 -0.03 -10.59
N LEU A 239 -17.33 -0.42 -9.92
CA LEU A 239 -16.82 -1.80 -9.89
C LEU A 239 -17.88 -2.80 -9.41
N ASN A 240 -18.83 -2.37 -8.59
CA ASN A 240 -19.93 -3.19 -8.08
C ASN A 240 -20.81 -3.81 -9.18
N LYS A 241 -20.91 -3.17 -10.35
CA LYS A 241 -21.61 -3.73 -11.52
C LYS A 241 -20.99 -5.04 -12.01
N LYS A 242 -19.68 -5.21 -11.76
CA LYS A 242 -18.95 -6.43 -12.12
C LYS A 242 -18.92 -7.44 -10.97
N TYR A 243 -18.83 -6.95 -9.75
CA TYR A 243 -18.72 -7.76 -8.52
C TYR A 243 -19.72 -7.20 -7.50
N PRO A 244 -20.98 -7.69 -7.49
CA PRO A 244 -22.02 -7.25 -6.56
C PRO A 244 -21.63 -7.48 -5.09
N ILE A 245 -22.33 -6.79 -4.18
CA ILE A 245 -22.04 -6.85 -2.73
C ILE A 245 -22.00 -8.30 -2.21
N GLU A 246 -22.94 -9.15 -2.62
CA GLU A 246 -22.98 -10.54 -2.14
C GLU A 246 -21.72 -11.32 -2.52
N GLU A 247 -21.30 -11.24 -3.79
CA GLU A 247 -20.08 -11.89 -4.29
C GLU A 247 -18.82 -11.36 -3.56
N LEU A 248 -18.76 -10.04 -3.33
CA LEU A 248 -17.69 -9.42 -2.57
C LEU A 248 -17.64 -9.94 -1.13
N LEU A 249 -18.79 -10.03 -0.46
CA LEU A 249 -18.85 -10.51 0.92
C LEU A 249 -18.53 -12.01 1.03
N ASP A 250 -18.85 -12.82 0.02
CA ASP A 250 -18.44 -14.20 -0.04
C ASP A 250 -16.92 -14.34 -0.15
N ALA A 251 -16.29 -13.53 -0.99
CA ALA A 251 -14.82 -13.45 -1.05
C ALA A 251 -14.21 -13.01 0.31
N CYS A 252 -14.87 -12.09 1.02
CA CYS A 252 -14.47 -11.68 2.36
C CYS A 252 -14.55 -12.83 3.37
N ARG A 253 -15.64 -13.63 3.34
CA ARG A 253 -15.79 -14.82 4.21
C ARG A 253 -14.70 -15.85 3.98
N ALA A 254 -14.25 -15.97 2.73
CA ALA A 254 -13.20 -16.89 2.31
C ALA A 254 -11.76 -16.34 2.50
N TYR A 255 -11.60 -15.12 3.02
CA TYR A 255 -10.27 -14.51 3.15
C TYR A 255 -9.37 -15.29 4.09
N PRO A 256 -8.12 -15.63 3.71
CA PRO A 256 -7.24 -16.49 4.50
C PRO A 256 -6.91 -15.92 5.88
N GLY A 257 -7.05 -16.74 6.90
CA GLY A 257 -6.70 -16.40 8.28
C GLY A 257 -7.67 -15.44 8.97
N LEU A 258 -8.86 -15.25 8.41
CA LEU A 258 -9.93 -14.46 9.03
C LEU A 258 -10.31 -15.01 10.40
N SER A 259 -10.41 -14.15 11.40
CA SER A 259 -10.77 -14.50 12.79
C SER A 259 -11.12 -13.24 13.59
N ASN A 260 -11.62 -13.40 14.82
CA ASN A 260 -11.87 -12.27 15.71
C ASN A 260 -10.62 -11.42 16.03
N ALA A 261 -9.41 -12.00 15.90
CA ALA A 261 -8.15 -11.29 16.06
C ALA A 261 -7.63 -10.69 14.73
N ARG A 262 -8.18 -11.13 13.60
CA ARG A 262 -7.82 -10.68 12.25
C ARG A 262 -9.08 -10.36 11.47
N ARG A 263 -9.69 -9.24 11.83
CA ARG A 263 -10.94 -8.78 11.23
C ARG A 263 -10.67 -8.06 9.91
N ILE A 264 -11.63 -8.13 8.99
CA ILE A 264 -11.66 -7.26 7.82
C ILE A 264 -12.15 -5.88 8.26
N THR A 265 -11.51 -4.82 7.78
CA THR A 265 -12.00 -3.45 7.96
C THR A 265 -12.88 -3.08 6.78
N PHE A 266 -14.12 -2.67 7.05
CA PHE A 266 -15.02 -2.13 6.04
C PHE A 266 -15.01 -0.61 6.14
N GLU A 267 -14.49 0.02 5.09
CA GLU A 267 -14.44 1.48 4.95
C GLU A 267 -15.78 1.99 4.45
N TYR A 268 -16.35 2.98 5.13
CA TYR A 268 -17.65 3.54 4.82
C TYR A 268 -17.58 5.07 4.89
N VAL A 269 -17.48 5.73 3.74
CA VAL A 269 -17.53 7.19 3.66
C VAL A 269 -18.94 7.68 3.93
N MET A 270 -19.08 8.64 4.84
CA MET A 270 -20.37 9.19 5.26
C MET A 270 -20.77 10.36 4.37
N LEU A 271 -21.72 10.12 3.45
CA LEU A 271 -22.25 11.10 2.50
C LEU A 271 -23.65 11.51 2.93
N LYS A 272 -23.83 12.80 3.21
CA LYS A 272 -25.09 13.38 3.70
C LYS A 272 -26.25 13.06 2.76
N ASP A 273 -27.34 12.55 3.34
CA ASP A 273 -28.59 12.20 2.67
C ASP A 273 -28.44 11.18 1.51
N VAL A 274 -27.30 10.49 1.42
CA VAL A 274 -27.01 9.50 0.38
C VAL A 274 -26.92 8.10 0.97
N ASN A 275 -26.03 7.88 1.96
CA ASN A 275 -25.74 6.58 2.55
C ASN A 275 -25.68 6.63 4.09
N ASP A 276 -26.15 7.69 4.72
CA ASP A 276 -26.03 7.96 6.14
C ASP A 276 -27.33 7.79 6.94
N SER A 277 -28.33 7.10 6.39
CA SER A 277 -29.59 6.87 7.08
C SER A 277 -29.51 5.76 8.13
N ASP A 278 -30.40 5.80 9.14
CA ASP A 278 -30.53 4.71 10.12
C ASP A 278 -30.89 3.36 9.48
N ALA A 279 -31.55 3.39 8.32
CA ALA A 279 -31.84 2.20 7.51
C ALA A 279 -30.54 1.60 6.94
N ASP A 280 -29.65 2.44 6.41
CA ASP A 280 -28.35 2.02 5.89
C ASP A 280 -27.49 1.43 7.03
N ALA A 281 -27.53 2.04 8.22
CA ALA A 281 -26.79 1.53 9.39
C ALA A 281 -27.28 0.14 9.82
N ARG A 282 -28.61 -0.09 9.87
CA ARG A 282 -29.19 -1.40 10.16
C ARG A 282 -28.84 -2.44 9.11
N GLU A 283 -28.91 -2.04 7.84
CA GLU A 283 -28.58 -2.91 6.73
C GLU A 283 -27.07 -3.26 6.71
N LEU A 284 -26.20 -2.30 7.06
CA LEU A 284 -24.75 -2.54 7.19
C LEU A 284 -24.46 -3.65 8.21
N VAL A 285 -25.13 -3.61 9.36
CA VAL A 285 -24.99 -4.67 10.39
C VAL A 285 -25.51 -6.01 9.84
N ARG A 286 -26.61 -6.00 9.09
CA ARG A 286 -27.22 -7.21 8.54
C ARG A 286 -26.32 -7.87 7.49
N VAL A 287 -25.80 -7.12 6.52
CA VAL A 287 -24.98 -7.69 5.42
C VAL A 287 -23.62 -8.17 5.89
N LEU A 288 -23.06 -7.56 6.95
CA LEU A 288 -21.79 -7.97 7.54
C LEU A 288 -21.93 -9.11 8.57
N SER A 289 -23.16 -9.57 8.84
CA SER A 289 -23.38 -10.67 9.78
C SER A 289 -22.57 -11.91 9.41
N GLY A 290 -21.91 -12.51 10.41
CA GLY A 290 -21.07 -13.71 10.25
C GLY A 290 -19.66 -13.44 9.72
N ILE A 291 -19.31 -12.20 9.40
CA ILE A 291 -17.93 -11.81 9.03
C ILE A 291 -17.27 -11.16 10.23
N PRO A 292 -16.10 -11.63 10.70
CA PRO A 292 -15.29 -10.90 11.67
C PRO A 292 -14.86 -9.54 11.10
N ALA A 293 -15.59 -8.49 11.46
CA ALA A 293 -15.50 -7.18 10.83
C ALA A 293 -15.13 -6.07 11.83
N LYS A 294 -14.54 -5.01 11.31
CA LYS A 294 -14.50 -3.64 11.85
C LYS A 294 -15.15 -2.74 10.83
N ILE A 295 -15.86 -1.72 11.26
CA ILE A 295 -16.39 -0.67 10.41
C ILE A 295 -15.60 0.60 10.72
N ASN A 296 -15.06 1.24 9.69
CA ASN A 296 -14.45 2.55 9.76
C ASN A 296 -15.36 3.56 9.07
N LEU A 297 -16.02 4.40 9.86
CA LEU A 297 -16.85 5.48 9.36
C LEU A 297 -15.96 6.68 9.06
N ILE A 298 -15.92 7.09 7.79
CA ILE A 298 -15.03 8.15 7.32
C ILE A 298 -15.89 9.40 7.04
N PRO A 299 -15.69 10.49 7.80
CA PRO A 299 -16.29 11.77 7.42
C PRO A 299 -15.83 12.16 6.02
N PHE A 300 -16.79 12.49 5.15
CA PHE A 300 -16.44 12.89 3.79
C PHE A 300 -15.67 14.21 3.81
N ASN A 301 -14.55 14.26 3.11
CA ASN A 301 -13.77 15.48 2.91
C ASN A 301 -14.06 16.03 1.50
N PRO A 302 -14.87 17.10 1.37
CA PRO A 302 -15.24 17.66 0.07
C PRO A 302 -14.02 18.15 -0.71
N TRP A 303 -14.03 17.89 -2.00
CA TRP A 303 -13.04 18.41 -2.95
C TRP A 303 -13.71 19.25 -4.03
N PRO A 304 -13.02 20.20 -4.70
CA PRO A 304 -13.61 21.07 -5.70
C PRO A 304 -14.24 20.28 -6.85
N GLY A 305 -15.56 20.43 -7.03
CA GLY A 305 -16.34 19.69 -8.05
C GLY A 305 -17.02 18.42 -7.55
N SER A 306 -16.83 18.03 -6.28
CA SER A 306 -17.59 16.93 -5.69
C SER A 306 -19.07 17.26 -5.57
N PRO A 307 -19.98 16.35 -5.97
CA PRO A 307 -21.41 16.56 -5.79
C PRO A 307 -21.92 16.23 -4.36
N TYR A 308 -21.04 15.73 -3.48
CA TYR A 308 -21.40 15.24 -2.15
C TYR A 308 -21.05 16.21 -1.05
N GLU A 309 -21.78 16.12 0.06
CA GLU A 309 -21.52 16.83 1.31
C GLU A 309 -21.21 15.84 2.44
N CYS A 310 -20.48 16.30 3.45
CA CYS A 310 -20.21 15.54 4.65
C CYS A 310 -21.48 15.41 5.51
N SER A 311 -21.71 14.21 6.05
CA SER A 311 -22.76 13.98 7.05
C SER A 311 -22.53 14.82 8.31
N SER A 312 -23.60 15.13 9.03
CA SER A 312 -23.49 15.86 10.30
C SER A 312 -22.80 14.98 11.37
N ARG A 313 -22.22 15.62 12.39
CA ARG A 313 -21.55 14.91 13.50
C ARG A 313 -22.49 14.06 14.35
N ASN A 314 -23.81 14.25 14.25
CA ASN A 314 -24.82 13.53 15.02
C ASN A 314 -25.43 12.34 14.27
N ARG A 315 -24.89 12.04 13.09
CA ARG A 315 -25.25 10.88 12.27
C ARG A 315 -24.20 9.76 12.42
#